data_232bfffc40d037c6e40b81b4ee464a14
#
_entry.id   232bfffc40d037c6e40b81b4ee464a14
#
_cell.length_a   1.000
_cell.length_b   1.000
_cell.length_c   1.000
_cell.angle_alpha   90.00
_cell.angle_beta   90.00
_cell.angle_gamma   90.00
#
_symmetry.space_group_name_H-M   'P 1'
#
loop_
_entity.id
_entity.type
_entity.pdbx_description
1 polymer ?
#
loop_
_entity_poly.entity_id
_entity_poly.type
_entity_poly.pdbx_seq_one_letter_code
_entity_poly.pdbx_strand_id
1 'polypeptide(L)'
;MKYLISVILFLLISTNASKPLLLEEKTEICGDDICVIQFNAAFNSANEVKWLGELTDCTTNTVDIMADPSLPNDYKIVVVPTILVLDNGEEVARFQANIMMTMEATREEVQESIDNIIMSKF
;
A
#
# COMPACT_ATOMS: atom_id res chain seq x y z
N MET A 1 11.84 -46.39 13.51
CA MET A 1 12.09 -45.52 14.67
C MET A 1 12.75 -44.24 14.24
N LYS A 2 13.92 -44.36 13.69
CA LYS A 2 14.69 -43.20 13.27
C LYS A 2 13.97 -42.39 12.19
N TYR A 3 13.23 -43.06 11.40
CA TYR A 3 12.54 -42.45 10.27
C TYR A 3 11.45 -41.51 10.67
N LEU A 4 10.78 -41.81 11.76
CA LEU A 4 9.67 -41.00 12.25
C LEU A 4 10.11 -39.60 12.61
N ILE A 5 11.25 -39.50 13.21
CA ILE A 5 11.78 -38.21 13.66
C ILE A 5 12.09 -37.30 12.49
N SER A 6 12.68 -37.82 11.45
CA SER A 6 13.00 -37.01 10.29
C SER A 6 11.77 -36.52 9.56
N VAL A 7 10.74 -37.32 9.50
CA VAL A 7 9.50 -36.92 8.84
C VAL A 7 8.84 -35.75 9.56
N ILE A 8 8.78 -35.83 10.87
CA ILE A 8 8.19 -34.78 11.66
C ILE A 8 8.91 -33.47 11.50
N LEU A 9 10.20 -33.54 11.50
CA LEU A 9 11.04 -32.36 11.34
C LEU A 9 10.79 -31.67 9.99
N PHE A 10 10.65 -32.45 8.98
CA PHE A 10 10.41 -31.95 7.64
C PHE A 10 9.10 -31.16 7.55
N LEU A 11 8.06 -31.68 8.17
CA LEU A 11 6.77 -31.02 8.16
C LEU A 11 6.79 -29.67 8.84
N LEU A 12 7.50 -29.56 9.93
CA LEU A 12 7.60 -28.30 10.65
C LEU A 12 8.25 -27.20 9.83
N ILE A 13 9.25 -27.56 9.08
CA ILE A 13 9.98 -26.60 8.26
C ILE A 13 9.08 -26.04 7.17
N SER A 14 8.33 -26.88 6.48
CA SER A 14 7.49 -26.41 5.40
C SER A 14 6.37 -25.50 5.88
N THR A 15 5.84 -25.74 7.04
CA THR A 15 4.75 -24.92 7.55
C THR A 15 5.19 -23.49 7.87
N ASN A 16 6.39 -23.34 8.38
CA ASN A 16 6.87 -22.03 8.77
C ASN A 16 7.26 -21.15 7.59
N ALA A 17 7.55 -21.73 6.46
CA ALA A 17 8.04 -20.98 5.31
C ALA A 17 6.97 -20.16 4.62
N SER A 18 5.69 -20.57 4.67
CA SER A 18 4.65 -19.91 3.89
C SER A 18 4.20 -18.58 4.47
N LYS A 19 4.16 -18.44 5.80
CA LYS A 19 3.68 -17.21 6.43
C LYS A 19 4.56 -15.99 6.18
N PRO A 20 5.87 -16.08 6.30
CA PRO A 20 6.72 -14.92 6.02
C PRO A 20 6.61 -14.40 4.60
N LEU A 21 6.35 -15.28 3.64
CA LEU A 21 6.24 -14.89 2.24
C LEU A 21 5.07 -13.96 1.99
N LEU A 22 3.94 -14.20 2.64
CA LEU A 22 2.77 -13.35 2.48
C LEU A 22 3.00 -11.96 3.03
N LEU A 23 3.71 -11.85 4.13
CA LEU A 23 4.05 -10.55 4.71
C LEU A 23 5.01 -9.78 3.82
N GLU A 24 5.96 -10.47 3.22
CA GLU A 24 6.91 -9.83 2.33
C GLU A 24 6.26 -9.25 1.09
N GLU A 25 5.29 -9.93 0.53
CA GLU A 25 4.56 -9.42 -0.63
C GLU A 25 3.88 -8.09 -0.33
N LYS A 26 3.35 -7.94 0.87
CA LYS A 26 2.65 -6.73 1.24
C LYS A 26 3.58 -5.54 1.39
N THR A 27 4.82 -5.77 1.83
CA THR A 27 5.80 -4.69 2.00
C THR A 27 6.57 -4.38 0.73
N GLU A 28 6.55 -5.27 -0.25
CA GLU A 28 7.34 -5.09 -1.47
C GLU A 28 7.00 -3.84 -2.26
N ILE A 29 5.74 -3.44 -2.27
CA ILE A 29 5.29 -2.30 -3.07
C ILE A 29 5.83 -0.99 -2.52
N CYS A 30 5.91 -0.87 -1.22
CA CYS A 30 6.29 0.39 -0.57
C CYS A 30 7.64 0.38 0.10
N GLY A 31 8.17 -0.78 0.48
CA GLY A 31 9.39 -0.85 1.27
C GLY A 31 9.16 -0.34 2.68
N ASP A 32 10.23 0.09 3.33
CA ASP A 32 10.21 0.51 4.73
C ASP A 32 9.99 2.02 4.91
N ASP A 33 10.03 2.76 3.83
CA ASP A 33 9.94 4.21 3.87
C ASP A 33 8.50 4.69 3.75
N ILE A 34 8.35 6.00 3.68
CA ILE A 34 7.05 6.62 3.44
C ILE A 34 6.67 6.35 1.98
N CYS A 35 5.47 5.88 1.78
CA CYS A 35 4.97 5.48 0.48
C CYS A 35 3.58 6.04 0.27
N VAL A 36 3.35 6.60 -0.90
CA VAL A 36 2.05 7.14 -1.27
C VAL A 36 1.52 6.32 -2.42
N ILE A 37 0.35 5.72 -2.23
CA ILE A 37 -0.27 4.89 -3.26
C ILE A 37 -1.57 5.53 -3.70
N GLN A 38 -1.72 5.72 -5.00
CA GLN A 38 -2.99 6.10 -5.59
C GLN A 38 -3.68 4.85 -6.11
N PHE A 39 -4.90 4.62 -5.64
CA PHE A 39 -5.75 3.56 -6.17
C PHE A 39 -6.76 4.21 -7.10
N ASN A 40 -6.77 3.77 -8.34
CA ASN A 40 -7.71 4.26 -9.33
C ASN A 40 -8.14 3.10 -10.22
N ALA A 41 -9.01 3.37 -11.16
CA ALA A 41 -9.47 2.38 -12.13
C ALA A 41 -9.35 2.96 -13.52
N ALA A 42 -9.16 2.09 -14.50
CA ALA A 42 -9.00 2.54 -15.89
C ALA A 42 -10.20 3.34 -16.38
N PHE A 43 -11.42 2.96 -15.95
CA PHE A 43 -12.62 3.70 -16.36
C PHE A 43 -12.67 5.12 -15.79
N ASN A 44 -11.85 5.43 -14.79
CA ASN A 44 -11.78 6.74 -14.16
C ASN A 44 -10.45 7.43 -14.42
N SER A 45 -9.76 7.05 -15.47
CA SER A 45 -8.43 7.58 -15.78
C SER A 45 -8.42 9.09 -16.00
N ALA A 46 -9.54 9.66 -16.46
CA ALA A 46 -9.63 11.09 -16.65
C ALA A 46 -9.47 11.87 -15.34
N ASN A 47 -9.81 11.25 -14.22
CA ASN A 47 -9.72 11.87 -12.89
C ASN A 47 -8.50 11.38 -12.09
N GLU A 48 -7.58 10.74 -12.77
CA GLU A 48 -6.35 10.31 -12.10
C GLU A 48 -5.58 11.52 -11.59
N VAL A 49 -5.07 11.39 -10.37
CA VAL A 49 -4.25 12.46 -9.76
C VAL A 49 -2.92 12.51 -10.49
N LYS A 50 -2.60 13.68 -11.02
CA LYS A 50 -1.42 13.86 -11.88
C LYS A 50 -0.20 14.37 -11.12
N TRP A 51 -0.38 14.95 -9.96
CA TRP A 51 0.70 15.57 -9.20
C TRP A 51 1.40 14.60 -8.24
N LEU A 52 1.07 13.33 -8.30
CA LEU A 52 1.67 12.36 -7.36
C LEU A 52 3.19 12.35 -7.45
N GLY A 53 3.73 12.44 -8.68
CA GLY A 53 5.17 12.44 -8.89
C GLY A 53 5.88 13.70 -8.40
N GLU A 54 5.12 14.72 -8.01
CA GLU A 54 5.70 15.96 -7.48
C GLU A 54 5.90 15.91 -5.97
N LEU A 55 5.41 14.87 -5.31
CA LEU A 55 5.61 14.70 -3.88
C LEU A 55 7.07 14.39 -3.58
N THR A 56 7.56 14.89 -2.45
CA THR A 56 8.95 14.71 -2.04
C THR A 56 9.03 13.88 -0.76
N ASP A 57 10.20 13.27 -0.55
CA ASP A 57 10.52 12.49 0.65
C ASP A 57 9.64 11.25 0.82
N CYS A 58 9.22 10.68 -0.30
CA CYS A 58 8.40 9.48 -0.32
C CYS A 58 8.58 8.76 -1.65
N THR A 59 8.13 7.52 -1.70
CA THR A 59 7.95 6.81 -2.96
C THR A 59 6.50 6.88 -3.36
N THR A 60 6.20 6.79 -4.65
CA THR A 60 4.83 6.87 -5.14
C THR A 60 4.53 5.73 -6.08
N ASN A 61 3.29 5.24 -6.02
CA ASN A 61 2.81 4.17 -6.89
C ASN A 61 1.35 4.41 -7.22
N THR A 62 0.95 3.94 -8.39
CA THR A 62 -0.46 3.94 -8.80
C THR A 62 -0.88 2.50 -9.06
N VAL A 63 -2.00 2.10 -8.48
CA VAL A 63 -2.53 0.74 -8.59
C VAL A 63 -3.90 0.82 -9.26
N ASP A 64 -4.10 -0.02 -10.29
CA ASP A 64 -5.40 -0.17 -10.92
C ASP A 64 -6.16 -1.26 -10.16
N ILE A 65 -7.25 -0.88 -9.50
CA ILE A 65 -8.00 -1.79 -8.64
C ILE A 65 -8.64 -2.94 -9.42
N MET A 66 -8.79 -2.79 -10.72
CA MET A 66 -9.37 -3.84 -11.56
C MET A 66 -8.32 -4.87 -11.99
N ALA A 67 -7.09 -4.41 -12.17
CA ALA A 67 -5.99 -5.27 -12.59
C ALA A 67 -5.42 -6.09 -11.42
N ASP A 68 -5.40 -5.50 -10.23
CA ASP A 68 -4.87 -6.14 -9.04
C ASP A 68 -5.80 -5.87 -7.86
N PRO A 69 -6.80 -6.73 -7.66
CA PRO A 69 -7.80 -6.50 -6.61
C PRO A 69 -7.34 -6.87 -5.21
N SER A 70 -6.22 -7.56 -5.05
CA SER A 70 -5.79 -8.01 -3.72
C SER A 70 -5.39 -6.84 -2.81
N LEU A 71 -4.63 -5.88 -3.34
CA LEU A 71 -4.19 -4.72 -2.58
C LEU A 71 -5.33 -3.80 -2.16
N PRO A 72 -6.24 -3.42 -3.08
CA PRO A 72 -7.38 -2.61 -2.66
C PRO A 72 -8.25 -3.31 -1.62
N ASN A 73 -8.34 -4.64 -1.67
CA ASN A 73 -9.06 -5.38 -0.65
C ASN A 73 -8.38 -5.28 0.71
N ASP A 74 -7.06 -5.43 0.73
CA ASP A 74 -6.29 -5.37 1.96
C ASP A 74 -6.43 -4.03 2.65
N TYR A 75 -6.43 -2.95 1.90
CA TYR A 75 -6.54 -1.61 2.44
C TYR A 75 -7.97 -1.08 2.44
N LYS A 76 -8.94 -1.92 2.09
CA LYS A 76 -10.37 -1.58 2.12
C LYS A 76 -10.68 -0.32 1.33
N ILE A 77 -10.23 -0.32 0.08
CA ILE A 77 -10.49 0.80 -0.82
C ILE A 77 -11.95 0.69 -1.31
N VAL A 78 -12.72 1.74 -1.12
CA VAL A 78 -14.15 1.74 -1.47
C VAL A 78 -14.52 2.75 -2.54
N VAL A 79 -13.67 3.74 -2.78
CA VAL A 79 -13.89 4.74 -3.83
C VAL A 79 -12.59 4.97 -4.59
N VAL A 80 -12.69 5.50 -5.80
CA VAL A 80 -11.52 5.83 -6.62
C VAL A 80 -11.66 7.25 -7.15
N PRO A 81 -10.56 7.99 -7.23
CA PRO A 81 -9.26 7.64 -6.68
C PRO A 81 -9.22 7.73 -5.17
N THR A 82 -8.39 6.93 -4.55
CA THR A 82 -8.06 7.03 -3.13
C THR A 82 -6.55 7.08 -3.02
N ILE A 83 -6.05 7.99 -2.21
CA ILE A 83 -4.62 8.11 -1.95
C ILE A 83 -4.37 7.71 -0.51
N LEU A 84 -3.47 6.75 -0.32
CA LEU A 84 -3.01 6.34 1.00
C LEU A 84 -1.59 6.83 1.22
N VAL A 85 -1.34 7.36 2.40
CA VAL A 85 0.02 7.65 2.84
C VAL A 85 0.38 6.58 3.85
N LEU A 86 1.39 5.80 3.54
CA LEU A 86 1.83 4.68 4.37
C LEU A 86 3.20 4.98 4.95
N ASP A 87 3.42 4.55 6.18
CA ASP A 87 4.72 4.60 6.82
C ASP A 87 5.04 3.19 7.27
N ASN A 88 6.06 2.60 6.67
CA ASN A 88 6.46 1.22 6.96
C ASN A 88 5.28 0.25 6.79
N GLY A 89 4.49 0.47 5.76
CA GLY A 89 3.35 -0.38 5.42
C GLY A 89 2.06 -0.07 6.18
N GLU A 90 2.10 0.82 7.16
CA GLU A 90 0.92 1.18 7.92
C GLU A 90 0.28 2.46 7.38
N GLU A 91 -1.03 2.44 7.29
CA GLU A 91 -1.78 3.61 6.82
C GLU A 91 -1.74 4.72 7.86
N VAL A 92 -1.24 5.89 7.46
CA VAL A 92 -1.17 7.07 8.31
C VAL A 92 -2.24 8.08 7.91
N ALA A 93 -2.49 8.21 6.63
CA ALA A 93 -3.49 9.15 6.13
C ALA A 93 -4.19 8.56 4.91
N ARG A 94 -5.43 8.99 4.71
CA ARG A 94 -6.24 8.52 3.60
C ARG A 94 -7.02 9.70 3.03
N PHE A 95 -6.92 9.87 1.71
CA PHE A 95 -7.64 10.90 0.99
C PHE A 95 -8.53 10.21 -0.03
N GLN A 96 -9.83 10.38 0.10
CA GLN A 96 -10.81 9.71 -0.75
C GLN A 96 -11.50 10.68 -1.67
N ALA A 97 -11.80 10.23 -2.88
CA ALA A 97 -12.53 11.01 -3.84
C ALA A 97 -13.96 11.28 -3.37
N ASN A 98 -14.57 12.29 -3.95
CA ASN A 98 -15.97 12.59 -3.72
C ASN A 98 -16.85 11.64 -4.53
N ILE A 99 -18.17 11.82 -4.45
CA ILE A 99 -19.13 10.96 -5.15
C ILE A 99 -19.00 11.04 -6.66
N MET A 100 -18.38 12.08 -7.18
CA MET A 100 -18.12 12.24 -8.61
C MET A 100 -16.82 11.57 -9.04
N MET A 101 -16.19 10.82 -8.16
CA MET A 101 -14.90 10.17 -8.39
C MET A 101 -13.80 11.16 -8.76
N THR A 102 -13.81 12.31 -8.11
CA THR A 102 -12.81 13.36 -8.29
C THR A 102 -12.10 13.62 -6.97
N MET A 103 -10.78 13.70 -7.02
CA MET A 103 -9.98 13.98 -5.83
C MET A 103 -10.00 15.47 -5.52
N GLU A 104 -10.45 15.82 -4.33
CA GLU A 104 -10.47 17.23 -3.89
C GLU A 104 -9.25 17.59 -3.08
N ALA A 105 -8.56 16.59 -2.52
CA ALA A 105 -7.33 16.85 -1.79
C ALA A 105 -6.26 17.39 -2.72
N THR A 106 -5.43 18.26 -2.19
CA THR A 106 -4.38 18.90 -2.97
C THR A 106 -3.03 18.24 -2.71
N ARG A 107 -2.08 18.53 -3.60
CA ARG A 107 -0.71 18.08 -3.43
C ARG A 107 -0.16 18.55 -2.08
N GLU A 108 -0.46 19.78 -1.71
CA GLU A 108 0.01 20.37 -0.46
C GLU A 108 -0.52 19.63 0.76
N GLU A 109 -1.78 19.23 0.73
CA GLU A 109 -2.36 18.47 1.84
C GLU A 109 -1.70 17.11 2.02
N VAL A 110 -1.44 16.42 0.92
CA VAL A 110 -0.78 15.12 0.97
C VAL A 110 0.67 15.28 1.42
N GLN A 111 1.36 16.30 0.88
CA GLN A 111 2.73 16.57 1.28
C GLN A 111 2.83 16.91 2.77
N GLU A 112 1.86 17.62 3.30
CA GLU A 112 1.81 17.93 4.72
C GLU A 112 1.75 16.66 5.57
N SER A 113 0.98 15.67 5.16
CA SER A 113 0.92 14.39 5.86
C SER A 113 2.29 13.71 5.88
N ILE A 114 3.01 13.76 4.76
CA ILE A 114 4.36 13.20 4.67
C ILE A 114 5.30 13.94 5.61
N ASP A 115 5.26 15.26 5.57
CA ASP A 115 6.13 16.09 6.39
C ASP A 115 5.88 15.86 7.88
N ASN A 116 4.63 15.68 8.27
CA ASN A 116 4.28 15.41 9.66
C ASN A 116 4.84 14.06 10.12
N ILE A 117 4.85 13.06 9.27
CA ILE A 117 5.48 11.77 9.61
C ILE A 117 6.97 11.97 9.87
N ILE A 118 7.64 12.69 8.97
CA ILE A 118 9.08 12.93 9.10
C ILE A 118 9.37 13.66 10.39
N MET A 119 8.61 14.71 10.68
CA MET A 119 8.81 15.50 11.91
C MET A 119 8.59 14.68 13.17
N SER A 120 7.69 13.72 13.13
CA SER A 120 7.40 12.88 14.29
C SER A 120 8.54 11.93 14.64
N LYS A 121 9.47 11.73 13.72
CA LYS A 121 10.60 10.82 13.94
C LYS A 121 11.81 11.49 14.56
N PHE A 122 11.76 12.78 14.78
CA PHE A 122 12.88 13.54 15.38
C PHE A 122 12.63 13.96 16.82
#